data_fddb4892cd5cb59fdb7b17b91dc40bfd
#
_entry.id   fddb4892cd5cb59fdb7b17b91dc40bfd
#
_cell.length_a   1.000
_cell.length_b   1.000
_cell.length_c   1.000
_cell.angle_alpha   90.00
_cell.angle_beta   90.00
_cell.angle_gamma   90.00
#
_symmetry.space_group_name_H-M   'P 1'
#
loop_
_entity.id
_entity.type
_entity.pdbx_description
1 polymer ?
#
loop_
_entity_poly.entity_id
_entity_poly.type
_entity_poly.pdbx_seq_one_letter_code
_entity_poly.pdbx_strand_id
1 'polypeptide(L)'
;IGAGAQAELTLRGLAVEHGFRDLVVHDTDPGRAVAFAARHGGRVLGSARAVAAAADVVLLATWSRTPLLALADTRAGQHLTSLGTDEPGKRELAADLLDAALLVVDDRQLAASAGALAAPGPTRTDADATLSDVLDGTHPGRTSARQRTVYAPVGLPWQDLALAWRAFREAERRDLGTAADLLG
;
A
#
# COMPACT_ATOMS: atom_id res chain seq x y z
N ILE A 1 9.33 -1.58 -0.97
CA ILE A 1 9.47 -2.97 -1.46
C ILE A 1 8.59 -3.08 -2.69
N GLY A 2 9.20 -3.40 -3.85
CA GLY A 2 8.59 -3.20 -5.16
C GLY A 2 8.84 -1.77 -5.68
N ALA A 3 9.39 -1.64 -6.89
CA ALA A 3 9.79 -0.37 -7.52
C ALA A 3 9.01 -0.12 -8.83
N GLY A 4 7.74 -0.53 -8.86
CA GLY A 4 6.81 -0.38 -9.98
C GLY A 4 6.03 0.92 -9.96
N ALA A 5 5.02 1.02 -10.86
CA ALA A 5 4.19 2.21 -11.01
C ALA A 5 3.42 2.60 -9.73
N GLN A 6 2.90 1.63 -8.99
CA GLN A 6 2.20 1.87 -7.72
C GLN A 6 3.13 2.50 -6.68
N ALA A 7 4.36 1.99 -6.54
CA ALA A 7 5.35 2.57 -5.64
C ALA A 7 5.72 4.00 -6.06
N GLU A 8 5.89 4.25 -7.37
CA GLU A 8 6.18 5.57 -7.92
C GLU A 8 5.10 6.60 -7.59
N LEU A 9 3.83 6.25 -7.86
CA LEU A 9 2.70 7.16 -7.64
C LEU A 9 2.45 7.39 -6.14
N THR A 10 2.56 6.34 -5.33
CA THR A 10 2.41 6.46 -3.87
C THR A 10 3.50 7.34 -3.27
N LEU A 11 4.76 7.15 -3.67
CA LEU A 11 5.87 7.98 -3.18
C LEU A 11 5.66 9.46 -3.55
N ARG A 12 5.22 9.74 -4.79
CA ARG A 12 4.90 11.12 -5.21
C ARG A 12 3.77 11.73 -4.40
N GLY A 13 2.69 10.97 -4.15
CA GLY A 13 1.58 11.42 -3.31
C GLY A 13 2.03 11.73 -1.89
N LEU A 14 2.77 10.82 -1.28
CA LEU A 14 3.28 11.02 0.07
C LEU A 14 4.26 12.19 0.17
N ALA A 15 5.07 12.44 -0.84
CA ALA A 15 6.04 13.55 -0.85
C ALA A 15 5.38 14.95 -0.86
N VAL A 16 4.11 15.04 -1.27
CA VAL A 16 3.34 16.30 -1.19
C VAL A 16 3.00 16.65 0.27
N GLU A 17 2.71 15.64 1.07
CA GLU A 17 2.27 15.81 2.47
C GLU A 17 3.44 15.76 3.45
N HIS A 18 4.45 14.93 3.18
CA HIS A 18 5.55 14.68 4.10
C HIS A 18 6.88 14.55 3.37
N GLY A 19 7.90 15.28 3.84
CA GLY A 19 9.27 15.07 3.41
C GLY A 19 9.86 13.81 4.05
N PHE A 20 10.48 12.95 3.24
CA PHE A 20 11.24 11.79 3.73
C PHE A 20 12.72 12.15 3.86
N ARG A 21 13.37 11.68 4.93
CA ARG A 21 14.81 11.92 5.17
C ARG A 21 15.71 10.91 4.46
N ASP A 22 15.23 9.67 4.35
CA ASP A 22 15.97 8.55 3.77
C ASP A 22 14.97 7.64 3.02
N LEU A 23 15.35 7.23 1.83
CA LEU A 23 14.58 6.29 1.01
C LEU A 23 15.41 5.04 0.79
N VAL A 24 14.87 3.90 1.20
CA VAL A 24 15.47 2.58 0.93
C VAL A 24 14.56 1.77 0.02
N VAL A 25 15.15 1.08 -0.95
CA VAL A 25 14.43 0.39 -2.02
C VAL A 25 14.90 -1.04 -2.14
N HIS A 26 13.96 -1.95 -2.35
CA HIS A 26 14.22 -3.32 -2.79
C HIS A 26 13.21 -3.71 -3.87
N ASP A 27 13.69 -4.35 -4.91
CA ASP A 27 12.88 -5.03 -5.94
C ASP A 27 13.59 -6.34 -6.30
N THR A 28 12.84 -7.34 -6.76
CA THR A 28 13.41 -8.59 -7.28
C THR A 28 14.17 -8.39 -8.59
N ASP A 29 13.88 -7.29 -9.32
CA ASP A 29 14.67 -6.80 -10.44
C ASP A 29 15.66 -5.73 -9.94
N PRO A 30 16.98 -6.04 -9.88
CA PRO A 30 17.98 -5.09 -9.39
C PRO A 30 18.07 -3.81 -10.23
N GLY A 31 17.87 -3.93 -11.56
CA GLY A 31 17.91 -2.78 -12.47
C GLY A 31 16.77 -1.81 -12.17
N ARG A 32 15.57 -2.32 -11.89
CA ARG A 32 14.41 -1.52 -11.50
C ARG A 32 14.64 -0.85 -10.15
N ALA A 33 15.18 -1.57 -9.17
CA ALA A 33 15.51 -1.00 -7.86
C ALA A 33 16.52 0.16 -7.97
N VAL A 34 17.58 -0.03 -8.76
CA VAL A 34 18.62 1.00 -8.99
C VAL A 34 18.04 2.22 -9.68
N ALA A 35 17.26 2.03 -10.75
CA ALA A 35 16.65 3.12 -11.50
C ALA A 35 15.67 3.93 -10.64
N PHE A 36 14.87 3.25 -9.80
CA PHE A 36 13.95 3.89 -8.86
C PHE A 36 14.71 4.69 -7.79
N ALA A 37 15.69 4.08 -7.15
CA ALA A 37 16.51 4.74 -6.14
C ALA A 37 17.22 5.99 -6.69
N ALA A 38 17.78 5.91 -7.90
CA ALA A 38 18.45 7.04 -8.54
C ALA A 38 17.50 8.22 -8.83
N ARG A 39 16.25 7.94 -9.26
CA ARG A 39 15.26 9.00 -9.51
C ARG A 39 14.81 9.74 -8.26
N HIS A 40 14.77 9.05 -7.12
CA HIS A 40 14.20 9.56 -5.87
C HIS A 40 15.23 9.84 -4.78
N GLY A 41 16.53 9.78 -5.09
CA GLY A 41 17.59 10.03 -4.12
C GLY A 41 17.70 8.97 -3.02
N GLY A 42 17.28 7.72 -3.34
CA GLY A 42 17.31 6.61 -2.40
C GLY A 42 18.53 5.70 -2.56
N ARG A 43 18.58 4.65 -1.75
CA ARG A 43 19.59 3.59 -1.85
C ARG A 43 18.94 2.21 -1.92
N VAL A 44 19.58 1.29 -2.62
CA VAL A 44 19.09 -0.09 -2.76
C VAL A 44 19.56 -0.96 -1.60
N LEU A 45 18.67 -1.79 -1.09
CA LEU A 45 18.97 -2.85 -0.12
C LEU A 45 18.70 -4.23 -0.70
N GLY A 46 19.43 -5.23 -0.22
CA GLY A 46 19.48 -6.56 -0.81
C GLY A 46 18.23 -7.43 -0.56
N SER A 47 17.31 -7.02 0.34
CA SER A 47 16.11 -7.80 0.62
C SER A 47 14.98 -6.95 1.22
N ALA A 48 13.75 -7.48 1.15
CA ALA A 48 12.58 -6.90 1.82
C ALA A 48 12.81 -6.74 3.34
N ARG A 49 13.44 -7.73 3.97
CA ARG A 49 13.79 -7.68 5.42
C ARG A 49 14.77 -6.57 5.75
N ALA A 50 15.76 -6.35 4.89
CA ALA A 50 16.72 -5.26 5.07
C ALA A 50 16.02 -3.88 4.98
N VAL A 51 15.04 -3.74 4.06
CA VAL A 51 14.21 -2.52 4.00
C VAL A 51 13.39 -2.36 5.28
N ALA A 52 12.71 -3.39 5.74
CA ALA A 52 11.91 -3.33 6.97
C ALA A 52 12.76 -2.99 8.20
N ALA A 53 13.99 -3.53 8.29
CA ALA A 53 14.89 -3.22 9.39
C ALA A 53 15.35 -1.74 9.40
N ALA A 54 15.45 -1.10 8.23
CA ALA A 54 15.98 0.24 8.06
C ALA A 54 14.90 1.35 8.12
N ALA A 55 13.63 1.04 7.82
CA ALA A 55 12.59 2.04 7.62
C ALA A 55 11.60 2.14 8.79
N ASP A 56 11.04 3.32 9.05
CA ASP A 56 9.92 3.53 9.97
C ASP A 56 8.58 3.29 9.31
N VAL A 57 8.50 3.61 8.01
CA VAL A 57 7.34 3.38 7.14
C VAL A 57 7.76 2.46 6.01
N VAL A 58 7.05 1.36 5.83
CA VAL A 58 7.32 0.36 4.79
C VAL A 58 6.15 0.31 3.83
N LEU A 59 6.42 0.62 2.56
CA LEU A 59 5.47 0.45 1.47
C LEU A 59 5.81 -0.85 0.73
N LEU A 60 4.82 -1.73 0.58
CA LEU A 60 4.87 -2.91 -0.27
C LEU A 60 3.92 -2.70 -1.46
N ALA A 61 4.45 -2.85 -2.66
CA ALA A 61 3.72 -2.69 -3.93
C ALA A 61 4.19 -3.76 -4.92
N THR A 62 3.91 -5.03 -4.60
CA THR A 62 4.44 -6.19 -5.30
C THR A 62 3.32 -7.12 -5.81
N TRP A 63 3.70 -8.09 -6.61
CA TRP A 63 2.83 -9.18 -7.07
C TRP A 63 3.04 -10.47 -6.27
N SER A 64 3.58 -10.37 -5.05
CA SER A 64 3.96 -11.55 -4.29
C SER A 64 2.76 -12.41 -3.92
N ARG A 65 2.93 -13.73 -4.09
CA ARG A 65 1.98 -14.76 -3.64
C ARG A 65 2.43 -15.44 -2.36
N THR A 66 3.59 -15.02 -1.84
CA THR A 66 4.14 -15.50 -0.56
C THR A 66 4.49 -14.30 0.30
N PRO A 67 4.29 -14.38 1.64
CA PRO A 67 4.65 -13.28 2.53
C PRO A 67 6.11 -12.87 2.39
N LEU A 68 6.35 -11.57 2.26
CA LEU A 68 7.67 -10.97 2.19
C LEU A 68 8.18 -10.58 3.57
N LEU A 69 7.26 -10.23 4.49
CA LEU A 69 7.55 -9.84 5.87
C LEU A 69 6.62 -10.57 6.84
N ALA A 70 7.21 -11.04 7.94
CA ALA A 70 6.52 -11.60 9.09
C ALA A 70 6.67 -10.67 10.31
N LEU A 71 6.01 -10.98 11.42
CA LEU A 71 6.10 -10.21 12.67
C LEU A 71 7.55 -10.03 13.14
N ALA A 72 8.35 -11.09 13.03
CA ALA A 72 9.76 -11.08 13.43
C ALA A 72 10.66 -10.17 12.57
N ASP A 73 10.22 -9.81 11.37
CA ASP A 73 10.95 -8.91 10.45
C ASP A 73 10.67 -7.43 10.74
N THR A 74 9.75 -7.14 11.66
CA THR A 74 9.27 -5.78 11.96
C THR A 74 9.53 -5.39 13.41
N ARG A 75 9.47 -4.11 13.70
CA ARG A 75 9.65 -3.59 15.06
C ARG A 75 8.41 -2.86 15.58
N ALA A 76 8.34 -2.69 16.89
CA ALA A 76 7.29 -1.90 17.53
C ALA A 76 7.29 -0.45 16.98
N GLY A 77 6.10 0.10 16.76
CA GLY A 77 5.90 1.45 16.26
C GLY A 77 5.98 1.62 14.74
N GLN A 78 6.33 0.58 13.99
CA GLN A 78 6.47 0.63 12.53
C GLN A 78 5.10 0.72 11.87
N HIS A 79 5.05 1.42 10.74
CA HIS A 79 3.88 1.44 9.84
C HIS A 79 4.18 0.68 8.56
N LEU A 80 3.24 -0.14 8.11
CA LEU A 80 3.33 -0.86 6.85
C LEU A 80 2.08 -0.57 6.01
N THR A 81 2.29 -0.29 4.72
CA THR A 81 1.22 -0.24 3.71
C THR A 81 1.42 -1.36 2.72
N SER A 82 0.43 -2.23 2.57
CA SER A 82 0.45 -3.38 1.65
C SER A 82 -0.53 -3.13 0.51
N LEU A 83 -0.03 -2.67 -0.63
CA LEU A 83 -0.83 -2.36 -1.82
C LEU A 83 -0.99 -3.54 -2.77
N GLY A 84 -0.13 -4.54 -2.67
CA GLY A 84 -0.13 -5.68 -3.61
C GLY A 84 -1.09 -6.79 -3.22
N THR A 85 -1.85 -6.66 -2.13
CA THR A 85 -2.82 -7.67 -1.69
C THR A 85 -4.23 -7.22 -2.09
N ASP A 86 -4.50 -7.18 -3.39
CA ASP A 86 -5.69 -6.63 -4.03
C ASP A 86 -6.49 -7.67 -4.84
N GLU A 87 -6.04 -8.94 -4.84
CA GLU A 87 -6.75 -10.06 -5.46
C GLU A 87 -6.46 -11.38 -4.72
N PRO A 88 -7.35 -12.40 -4.85
CA PRO A 88 -7.16 -13.69 -4.22
C PRO A 88 -5.81 -14.33 -4.56
N GLY A 89 -5.11 -14.81 -3.52
CA GLY A 89 -3.84 -15.50 -3.64
C GLY A 89 -2.61 -14.61 -3.63
N LYS A 90 -2.73 -13.30 -3.65
CA LYS A 90 -1.61 -12.38 -3.38
C LYS A 90 -1.39 -12.22 -1.89
N ARG A 91 -0.13 -12.12 -1.49
CA ARG A 91 0.28 -11.95 -0.09
C ARG A 91 1.59 -11.21 0.01
N GLU A 92 1.62 -10.13 0.73
CA GLU A 92 2.84 -9.39 1.04
C GLU A 92 3.25 -9.54 2.50
N LEU A 93 2.27 -9.67 3.41
CA LEU A 93 2.47 -9.79 4.84
C LEU A 93 2.03 -11.15 5.36
N ALA A 94 2.75 -11.68 6.34
CA ALA A 94 2.40 -12.93 7.02
C ALA A 94 1.25 -12.73 8.02
N ALA A 95 0.54 -13.81 8.30
CA ALA A 95 -0.63 -13.82 9.17
C ALA A 95 -0.32 -13.30 10.59
N ASP A 96 0.80 -13.73 11.16
CA ASP A 96 1.24 -13.32 12.51
C ASP A 96 1.46 -11.79 12.61
N LEU A 97 1.91 -11.16 11.52
CA LEU A 97 2.07 -9.70 11.47
C LEU A 97 0.70 -9.00 11.38
N LEU A 98 -0.22 -9.52 10.58
CA LEU A 98 -1.57 -8.98 10.48
C LEU A 98 -2.32 -9.11 11.81
N ASP A 99 -2.19 -10.25 12.51
CA ASP A 99 -2.82 -10.49 13.78
C ASP A 99 -2.27 -9.62 14.93
N ALA A 100 -0.99 -9.24 14.85
CA ALA A 100 -0.30 -8.46 15.89
C ALA A 100 -0.33 -6.95 15.69
N ALA A 101 -0.82 -6.47 14.53
CA ALA A 101 -0.86 -5.05 14.19
C ALA A 101 -2.28 -4.46 14.33
N LEU A 102 -2.37 -3.14 14.46
CA LEU A 102 -3.62 -2.42 14.16
C LEU A 102 -3.82 -2.49 12.64
N LEU A 103 -4.78 -3.30 12.21
CA LEU A 103 -5.11 -3.49 10.80
C LEU A 103 -6.21 -2.52 10.37
N VAL A 104 -5.87 -1.65 9.42
CA VAL A 104 -6.79 -0.73 8.77
C VAL A 104 -6.95 -1.14 7.30
N VAL A 105 -8.17 -1.13 6.80
CA VAL A 105 -8.51 -1.46 5.42
C VAL A 105 -9.33 -0.32 4.79
N ASP A 106 -9.57 -0.38 3.51
CA ASP A 106 -10.48 0.52 2.83
C ASP A 106 -11.94 0.04 2.91
N ASP A 107 -12.16 -1.27 2.78
CA ASP A 107 -13.46 -1.92 2.92
C ASP A 107 -13.30 -3.30 3.59
N ARG A 108 -14.14 -3.58 4.60
CA ARG A 108 -14.07 -4.83 5.38
C ARG A 108 -14.46 -6.05 4.57
N GLN A 109 -15.46 -5.93 3.70
CA GLN A 109 -15.94 -7.06 2.89
C GLN A 109 -14.94 -7.40 1.79
N LEU A 110 -14.36 -6.38 1.14
CA LEU A 110 -13.30 -6.58 0.15
C LEU A 110 -12.04 -7.15 0.80
N ALA A 111 -11.64 -6.66 1.97
CA ALA A 111 -10.50 -7.20 2.70
C ALA A 111 -10.67 -8.69 3.02
N ALA A 112 -11.90 -9.12 3.39
CA ALA A 112 -12.22 -10.50 3.70
C ALA A 112 -12.37 -11.40 2.45
N SER A 113 -12.79 -10.86 1.32
CA SER A 113 -13.07 -11.65 0.11
C SER A 113 -11.91 -11.68 -0.91
N ALA A 114 -11.12 -10.61 -1.00
CA ALA A 114 -10.07 -10.45 -1.99
C ALA A 114 -8.76 -9.89 -1.42
N GLY A 115 -8.79 -9.25 -0.25
CA GLY A 115 -7.67 -8.55 0.35
C GLY A 115 -6.86 -9.37 1.36
N ALA A 116 -6.26 -8.67 2.31
CA ALA A 116 -5.31 -9.23 3.28
C ALA A 116 -5.90 -10.34 4.18
N LEU A 117 -7.21 -10.34 4.40
CA LEU A 117 -7.91 -11.34 5.21
C LEU A 117 -8.48 -12.51 4.40
N ALA A 118 -8.51 -12.43 3.08
CA ALA A 118 -8.99 -13.50 2.19
C ALA A 118 -8.05 -14.72 2.16
N ALA A 119 -6.78 -14.53 2.52
CA ALA A 119 -5.79 -15.58 2.49
C ALA A 119 -5.86 -16.46 3.75
N PRO A 120 -5.67 -17.79 3.66
CA PRO A 120 -5.60 -18.63 4.84
C PRO A 120 -4.39 -18.25 5.71
N GLY A 121 -4.57 -18.26 7.04
CA GLY A 121 -3.50 -18.03 8.01
C GLY A 121 -3.80 -17.03 9.12
N PRO A 122 -4.33 -15.82 8.85
CA PRO A 122 -4.74 -14.92 9.93
C PRO A 122 -5.79 -15.57 10.83
N THR A 123 -5.67 -15.35 12.13
CA THR A 123 -6.66 -15.82 13.11
C THR A 123 -7.82 -14.84 13.22
N ARG A 124 -7.58 -13.59 12.87
CA ARG A 124 -8.60 -12.56 12.80
C ARG A 124 -9.48 -12.72 11.56
N THR A 125 -10.76 -12.42 11.73
CA THR A 125 -11.77 -12.47 10.68
C THR A 125 -12.19 -11.09 10.18
N ASP A 126 -11.72 -10.00 10.84
CA ASP A 126 -12.07 -8.62 10.53
C ASP A 126 -10.89 -7.67 10.80
N ALA A 127 -10.93 -6.50 10.16
CA ALA A 127 -10.01 -5.41 10.43
C ALA A 127 -10.44 -4.62 11.68
N ASP A 128 -9.49 -3.94 12.31
CA ASP A 128 -9.78 -3.10 13.47
C ASP A 128 -10.60 -1.85 13.06
N ALA A 129 -10.26 -1.28 11.91
CA ALA A 129 -10.94 -0.10 11.37
C ALA A 129 -10.91 -0.06 9.85
N THR A 130 -11.78 0.73 9.26
CA THR A 130 -11.59 1.23 7.90
C THR A 130 -10.80 2.55 7.93
N LEU A 131 -10.21 2.93 6.79
CA LEU A 131 -9.56 4.23 6.67
C LEU A 131 -10.55 5.38 6.93
N SER A 132 -11.82 5.22 6.51
CA SER A 132 -12.90 6.18 6.79
C SER A 132 -13.11 6.35 8.30
N ASP A 133 -13.19 5.24 9.05
CA ASP A 133 -13.37 5.29 10.51
C ASP A 133 -12.24 6.08 11.20
N VAL A 134 -11.02 5.98 10.68
CA VAL A 134 -9.87 6.74 11.22
C VAL A 134 -9.94 8.21 10.84
N LEU A 135 -10.33 8.52 9.59
CA LEU A 135 -10.36 9.90 9.09
C LEU A 135 -11.53 10.73 9.69
N ASP A 136 -12.65 10.10 9.95
CA ASP A 136 -13.82 10.77 10.59
C ASP A 136 -13.77 10.76 12.12
N GLY A 137 -12.77 10.07 12.71
CA GLY A 137 -12.53 10.03 14.15
C GLY A 137 -13.41 9.04 14.92
N THR A 138 -14.16 8.17 14.25
CA THR A 138 -14.92 7.09 14.92
C THR A 138 -14.00 6.00 15.46
N HIS A 139 -12.81 5.85 14.86
CA HIS A 139 -11.73 5.05 15.41
C HIS A 139 -10.48 5.92 15.63
N PRO A 140 -9.81 5.83 16.80
CA PRO A 140 -8.69 6.71 17.15
C PRO A 140 -7.42 6.48 16.32
N GLY A 141 -7.38 5.43 15.51
CA GLY A 141 -6.17 5.04 14.80
C GLY A 141 -5.09 4.53 15.77
N ARG A 142 -3.84 4.93 15.54
CA ARG A 142 -2.70 4.60 16.40
C ARG A 142 -2.84 5.30 17.75
N THR A 143 -2.85 4.53 18.84
CA THR A 143 -2.97 5.03 20.22
C THR A 143 -1.67 5.01 21.01
N SER A 144 -0.61 4.39 20.48
CA SER A 144 0.70 4.28 21.13
C SER A 144 1.83 4.33 20.12
N ALA A 145 2.92 4.99 20.46
CA ALA A 145 4.13 5.02 19.64
C ALA A 145 4.74 3.62 19.41
N ARG A 146 4.42 2.64 20.25
CA ARG A 146 4.88 1.26 20.09
C ARG A 146 3.95 0.38 19.26
N GLN A 147 2.74 0.83 18.96
CA GLN A 147 1.77 0.08 18.20
C GLN A 147 2.22 -0.05 16.74
N ARG A 148 2.29 -1.27 16.21
CA ARG A 148 2.43 -1.49 14.76
C ARG A 148 1.11 -1.18 14.10
N THR A 149 1.17 -0.59 12.92
CA THR A 149 -0.02 -0.36 12.10
C THR A 149 0.19 -0.93 10.71
N VAL A 150 -0.83 -1.55 10.18
CA VAL A 150 -0.88 -2.04 8.80
C VAL A 150 -2.07 -1.38 8.12
N TYR A 151 -1.84 -0.76 6.97
CA TYR A 151 -2.88 -0.36 6.03
C TYR A 151 -2.84 -1.29 4.82
N ALA A 152 -3.93 -2.02 4.58
CA ALA A 152 -4.01 -3.02 3.52
C ALA A 152 -5.28 -2.80 2.68
N PRO A 153 -5.27 -1.80 1.77
CA PRO A 153 -6.40 -1.55 0.89
C PRO A 153 -6.47 -2.59 -0.23
N VAL A 154 -7.67 -2.83 -0.73
CA VAL A 154 -7.94 -3.55 -1.98
C VAL A 154 -8.08 -2.58 -3.14
N GLY A 155 -8.59 -1.38 -2.87
CA GLY A 155 -8.98 -0.37 -3.84
C GLY A 155 -10.50 -0.33 -4.03
N LEU A 156 -11.03 0.86 -4.26
CA LEU A 156 -12.45 1.09 -4.37
C LEU A 156 -12.78 1.70 -5.73
N PRO A 157 -13.76 1.18 -6.48
CA PRO A 157 -14.08 1.65 -7.84
C PRO A 157 -14.41 3.14 -7.92
N TRP A 158 -14.98 3.73 -6.87
CA TRP A 158 -15.27 5.15 -6.84
C TRP A 158 -14.00 6.04 -6.72
N GLN A 159 -12.88 5.49 -6.24
CA GLN A 159 -11.58 6.19 -6.25
C GLN A 159 -11.08 6.36 -7.69
N ASP A 160 -11.19 5.30 -8.51
CA ASP A 160 -10.84 5.35 -9.93
C ASP A 160 -11.78 6.30 -10.67
N LEU A 161 -13.09 6.25 -10.39
CA LEU A 161 -14.06 7.17 -10.96
C LEU A 161 -13.74 8.63 -10.62
N ALA A 162 -13.35 8.92 -9.38
CA ALA A 162 -13.01 10.28 -8.96
C ALA A 162 -11.82 10.85 -9.74
N LEU A 163 -10.80 10.03 -10.01
CA LEU A 163 -9.64 10.40 -10.82
C LEU A 163 -9.99 10.50 -12.31
N ALA A 164 -10.70 9.51 -12.84
CA ALA A 164 -11.15 9.48 -14.23
C ALA A 164 -12.03 10.69 -14.56
N TRP A 165 -12.94 11.06 -13.67
CA TRP A 165 -13.78 12.23 -13.83
C TRP A 165 -12.97 13.52 -13.91
N ARG A 166 -11.96 13.69 -13.07
CA ARG A 166 -11.07 14.85 -13.13
C ARG A 166 -10.27 14.90 -14.43
N ALA A 167 -9.74 13.76 -14.86
CA ALA A 167 -9.01 13.63 -16.12
C ALA A 167 -9.92 13.96 -17.33
N PHE A 168 -11.14 13.42 -17.33
CA PHE A 168 -12.15 13.72 -18.35
C PHE A 168 -12.46 15.21 -18.45
N ARG A 169 -12.79 15.86 -17.32
CA ARG A 169 -13.08 17.30 -17.28
C ARG A 169 -11.91 18.15 -17.75
N GLU A 170 -10.68 17.76 -17.44
CA GLU A 170 -9.49 18.48 -17.89
C GLU A 170 -9.23 18.25 -19.39
N ALA A 171 -9.49 17.06 -19.89
CA ALA A 171 -9.41 16.76 -21.34
C ALA A 171 -10.43 17.58 -22.13
N GLU A 172 -11.70 17.66 -21.68
CA GLU A 172 -12.71 18.52 -22.29
C GLU A 172 -12.25 20.00 -22.32
N ARG A 173 -11.76 20.51 -21.20
CA ARG A 173 -11.30 21.91 -21.09
C ARG A 173 -10.15 22.23 -22.06
N ARG A 174 -9.31 21.25 -22.35
CA ARG A 174 -8.13 21.40 -23.24
C ARG A 174 -8.37 20.94 -24.68
N ASP A 175 -9.57 20.48 -25.00
CA ASP A 175 -9.88 19.87 -26.29
C ASP A 175 -8.93 18.72 -26.66
N LEU A 176 -8.68 17.82 -25.68
CA LEU A 176 -7.80 16.66 -25.82
C LEU A 176 -8.60 15.37 -25.91
N GLY A 177 -8.09 14.43 -26.71
CA GLY A 177 -8.68 13.10 -26.86
C GLY A 177 -9.65 13.01 -28.04
N THR A 178 -10.30 11.87 -28.13
CA THR A 178 -11.32 11.58 -29.16
C THR A 178 -12.58 11.06 -28.47
N ALA A 179 -13.71 11.70 -28.77
CA ALA A 179 -15.01 11.18 -28.32
C ALA A 179 -15.40 9.97 -29.16
N ALA A 180 -15.76 8.87 -28.49
CA ALA A 180 -16.32 7.68 -29.13
C ALA A 180 -17.72 7.43 -28.61
N ASP A 181 -18.66 7.22 -29.51
CA ASP A 181 -20.00 6.74 -29.15
C ASP A 181 -19.95 5.23 -28.95
N LEU A 182 -20.05 4.80 -27.70
CA LEU A 182 -20.03 3.38 -27.31
C LEU A 182 -21.42 2.76 -27.21
N LEU A 183 -22.48 3.57 -27.36
CA LEU A 183 -23.87 3.18 -27.20
C LEU A 183 -24.70 3.31 -28.48
N GLY A 184 -24.09 3.76 -29.59
CA GLY A 184 -24.70 4.02 -30.88
C GLY A 184 -25.33 2.84 -31.61
#